data_4f47567ed54b4cf9d20857d1b142730e
#
_entry.id   4f47567ed54b4cf9d20857d1b142730e
#
_cell.length_a   1.000
_cell.length_b   1.000
_cell.length_c   1.000
_cell.angle_alpha   90.00
_cell.angle_beta   90.00
_cell.angle_gamma   90.00
#
_symmetry.space_group_name_H-M   'P 1'
#
loop_
_entity.id
_entity.type
_entity.pdbx_description
1 polymer ?
#
loop_
_entity_poly.entity_id
_entity_poly.type
_entity_poly.pdbx_seq_one_letter_code
_entity_poly.pdbx_strand_id
1 'polypeptide(L)'
;MPEKKLYDLAVDPEFRDLIPPLNEEELKLLEESLVADGCESPLIVWNGVIIDGHNRYMICQKHDIPFSIQEKHFDTREEVMLWMLRNQLGRRNLNSYQRSNLALKLEPLLASEAEERQGQRTDLGQNSARSSSMGRTSHKLAELAGVSHDTIKKVKAAPHN
;
A
#
# COMPACT_ATOMS: atom_id res chain seq x y z
N MET A 1 -2.44 12.19 32.96
CA MET A 1 -2.23 10.93 32.25
C MET A 1 -3.11 10.91 31.02
N PRO A 2 -2.58 10.78 29.81
CA PRO A 2 -3.44 10.59 28.66
C PRO A 2 -4.21 9.28 28.88
N GLU A 3 -5.51 9.33 28.75
CA GLU A 3 -6.35 8.15 28.80
C GLU A 3 -5.84 7.16 27.76
N LYS A 4 -5.52 5.95 28.21
CA LYS A 4 -5.23 4.82 27.34
C LYS A 4 -6.50 4.51 26.55
N LYS A 5 -6.71 5.20 25.43
CA LYS A 5 -7.75 4.82 24.50
C LYS A 5 -7.33 3.48 23.89
N LEU A 6 -7.87 2.44 24.46
CA LEU A 6 -7.78 1.11 23.89
C LEU A 6 -8.65 1.14 22.62
N TYR A 7 -8.07 1.55 21.51
CA TYR A 7 -8.74 1.45 20.22
C TYR A 7 -8.83 -0.03 19.87
N ASP A 8 -10.04 -0.52 19.80
CA ASP A 8 -10.30 -1.85 19.26
C ASP A 8 -10.26 -1.72 17.72
N LEU A 9 -9.04 -1.81 17.18
CA LEU A 9 -8.79 -1.71 15.76
C LEU A 9 -8.85 -3.08 15.10
N ALA A 10 -9.50 -3.15 13.95
CA ALA A 10 -9.54 -4.36 13.15
C ALA A 10 -8.31 -4.45 12.24
N VAL A 11 -7.81 -5.67 12.04
CA VAL A 11 -6.78 -5.99 11.06
C VAL A 11 -7.43 -6.78 9.93
N ASP A 12 -7.45 -6.19 8.73
CA ASP A 12 -7.92 -6.86 7.53
C ASP A 12 -6.78 -7.66 6.91
N PRO A 13 -6.92 -8.98 6.72
CA PRO A 13 -5.85 -9.81 6.14
C PRO A 13 -5.43 -9.38 4.74
N GLU A 14 -6.35 -8.93 3.90
CA GLU A 14 -6.04 -8.46 2.54
C GLU A 14 -5.18 -7.19 2.59
N PHE A 15 -5.50 -6.26 3.46
CA PHE A 15 -4.69 -5.04 3.65
C PHE A 15 -3.33 -5.36 4.27
N ARG A 16 -3.29 -6.21 5.28
CA ARG A 16 -2.04 -6.63 5.90
C ARG A 16 -1.10 -7.29 4.89
N ASP A 17 -1.62 -8.18 4.06
CA ASP A 17 -0.82 -8.97 3.13
C ASP A 17 -0.49 -8.22 1.83
N LEU A 18 -1.13 -7.08 1.60
CA LEU A 18 -0.85 -6.20 0.46
C LEU A 18 0.58 -5.61 0.52
N ILE A 19 1.08 -5.38 1.72
CA ILE A 19 2.38 -4.78 1.97
C ILE A 19 3.39 -5.87 2.31
N PRO A 20 4.63 -5.84 1.76
CA PRO A 20 5.65 -6.81 2.09
C PRO A 20 5.93 -6.84 3.59
N PRO A 21 6.07 -8.02 4.22
CA PRO A 21 6.43 -8.11 5.62
C PRO A 21 7.86 -7.60 5.85
N LEU A 22 8.11 -7.07 7.05
CA LEU A 22 9.45 -6.76 7.50
C LEU A 22 10.23 -8.06 7.72
N ASN A 23 11.54 -8.03 7.45
CA ASN A 23 12.41 -9.12 7.85
C ASN A 23 12.64 -9.09 9.38
N GLU A 24 13.26 -10.15 9.92
CA GLU A 24 13.45 -10.29 11.37
C GLU A 24 14.29 -9.16 11.98
N GLU A 25 15.33 -8.71 11.26
CA GLU A 25 16.19 -7.61 11.73
C GLU A 25 15.44 -6.27 11.75
N GLU A 26 14.71 -5.97 10.68
CA GLU A 26 13.86 -4.77 10.59
C GLU A 26 12.80 -4.75 11.67
N LEU A 27 12.15 -5.89 11.92
CA LEU A 27 11.14 -6.03 12.95
C LEU A 27 11.73 -5.83 14.35
N LYS A 28 12.91 -6.38 14.60
CA LYS A 28 13.63 -6.23 15.88
C LYS A 28 14.03 -4.77 16.11
N LEU A 29 14.58 -4.09 15.11
CA LEU A 29 14.95 -2.68 15.22
C LEU A 29 13.73 -1.80 15.46
N LEU A 30 12.62 -2.08 14.81
CA LEU A 30 11.36 -1.38 15.03
C LEU A 30 10.85 -1.60 16.46
N GLU A 31 10.90 -2.83 16.96
CA GLU A 31 10.50 -3.17 18.32
C GLU A 31 11.36 -2.44 19.36
N GLU A 32 12.68 -2.46 19.20
CA GLU A 32 13.63 -1.74 20.06
C GLU A 32 13.34 -0.22 20.08
N SER A 33 13.08 0.36 18.93
CA SER A 33 12.75 1.79 18.78
C SER A 33 11.45 2.13 19.51
N LEU A 34 10.41 1.34 19.31
CA LEU A 34 9.11 1.58 19.93
C LEU A 34 9.16 1.41 21.47
N VAL A 35 9.93 0.46 21.96
CA VAL A 35 10.14 0.27 23.41
C VAL A 35 10.92 1.41 24.02
N ALA A 36 11.94 1.93 23.31
CA ALA A 36 12.79 3.02 23.80
C ALA A 36 12.09 4.39 23.75
N ASP A 37 11.46 4.70 22.62
CA ASP A 37 10.95 6.06 22.32
C ASP A 37 9.42 6.17 22.34
N GLY A 38 8.73 5.03 22.37
CA GLY A 38 7.28 4.98 22.21
C GLY A 38 6.84 5.04 20.74
N CYS A 39 5.55 5.01 20.51
CA CYS A 39 4.95 5.11 19.17
C CYS A 39 4.64 6.57 18.85
N GLU A 40 5.62 7.26 18.25
CA GLU A 40 5.51 8.69 17.93
C GLU A 40 4.61 8.96 16.72
N SER A 41 4.68 8.08 15.71
CA SER A 41 3.87 8.23 14.50
C SER A 41 2.51 7.57 14.66
N PRO A 42 1.41 8.26 14.25
CA PRO A 42 0.08 7.67 14.35
C PRO A 42 -0.09 6.47 13.44
N LEU A 43 -0.95 5.54 13.84
CA LEU A 43 -1.48 4.51 12.97
C LEU A 43 -2.53 5.12 12.06
N ILE A 44 -2.52 4.76 10.79
CA ILE A 44 -3.53 5.25 9.84
C ILE A 44 -4.65 4.21 9.74
N VAL A 45 -5.88 4.66 9.91
CA VAL A 45 -7.07 3.82 9.93
C VAL A 45 -8.13 4.32 8.95
N TRP A 46 -8.93 3.39 8.47
CA TRP A 46 -10.12 3.64 7.67
C TRP A 46 -11.28 2.80 8.23
N ASN A 47 -12.33 3.48 8.67
CA ASN A 47 -13.50 2.84 9.31
C ASN A 47 -13.15 1.83 10.41
N GLY A 48 -12.17 2.18 11.27
CA GLY A 48 -11.70 1.30 12.35
C GLY A 48 -10.75 0.18 11.91
N VAL A 49 -10.38 0.12 10.64
CA VAL A 49 -9.46 -0.88 10.09
C VAL A 49 -8.10 -0.24 9.86
N ILE A 50 -7.02 -0.91 10.27
CA ILE A 50 -5.65 -0.42 10.07
C ILE A 50 -5.28 -0.52 8.60
N ILE A 51 -4.80 0.59 8.02
CA ILE A 51 -4.29 0.66 6.66
C ILE A 51 -2.80 1.03 6.59
N ASP A 52 -2.23 1.59 7.63
CA ASP A 52 -0.78 1.74 7.80
C ASP A 52 -0.40 1.60 9.26
N GLY A 53 0.70 0.89 9.51
CA GLY A 53 1.24 0.67 10.84
C GLY A 53 0.88 -0.68 11.49
N HIS A 54 0.59 -1.70 10.70
CA HIS A 54 0.27 -3.05 11.21
C HIS A 54 1.35 -3.60 12.15
N ASN A 55 2.63 -3.44 11.81
CA ASN A 55 3.74 -3.88 12.65
C ASN A 55 3.83 -3.07 13.93
N ARG A 56 3.66 -1.76 13.86
CA ARG A 56 3.61 -0.87 15.05
C ARG A 56 2.47 -1.24 15.97
N TYR A 57 1.30 -1.49 15.44
CA TYR A 57 0.13 -1.91 16.21
C TYR A 57 0.39 -3.21 16.97
N MET A 58 0.92 -4.22 16.31
CA MET A 58 1.25 -5.51 16.93
C MET A 58 2.27 -5.37 18.05
N ILE A 59 3.33 -4.58 17.83
CA ILE A 59 4.36 -4.31 18.84
C ILE A 59 3.80 -3.51 20.01
N CYS A 60 3.01 -2.49 19.74
CA CYS A 60 2.38 -1.68 20.77
C CYS A 60 1.44 -2.49 21.66
N GLN A 61 0.70 -3.44 21.09
CA GLN A 61 -0.12 -4.38 21.87
C GLN A 61 0.74 -5.31 22.72
N LYS A 62 1.82 -5.85 22.16
CA LYS A 62 2.73 -6.78 22.88
C LYS A 62 3.39 -6.13 24.10
N HIS A 63 3.79 -4.88 23.97
CA HIS A 63 4.52 -4.14 25.02
C HIS A 63 3.68 -3.11 25.78
N ASP A 64 2.39 -3.08 25.51
CA ASP A 64 1.47 -2.16 26.18
C ASP A 64 1.85 -0.67 25.96
N ILE A 65 2.34 -0.37 24.77
CA ILE A 65 2.78 0.98 24.37
C ILE A 65 1.57 1.78 23.86
N PRO A 66 1.31 2.99 24.38
CA PRO A 66 0.24 3.83 23.86
C PRO A 66 0.56 4.31 22.44
N PHE A 67 -0.47 4.43 21.63
CA PHE A 67 -0.37 4.93 20.26
C PHE A 67 -1.54 5.88 19.94
N SER A 68 -1.34 6.74 18.96
CA SER A 68 -2.39 7.57 18.39
C SER A 68 -2.85 7.02 17.04
N ILE A 69 -4.04 7.40 16.63
CA ILE A 69 -4.59 7.07 15.32
C ILE A 69 -4.90 8.33 14.52
N GLN A 70 -4.76 8.22 13.22
CA GLN A 70 -5.22 9.21 12.26
C GLN A 70 -6.20 8.54 11.31
N GLU A 71 -7.42 8.99 11.26
CA GLU A 71 -8.42 8.47 10.35
C GLU A 71 -8.31 9.12 8.98
N LYS A 72 -8.40 8.31 7.93
CA LYS A 72 -8.52 8.75 6.55
C LYS A 72 -9.86 8.30 5.98
N HIS A 73 -10.38 9.10 5.08
CA HIS A 73 -11.66 8.85 4.43
C HIS A 73 -11.44 8.46 2.97
N PHE A 74 -12.02 7.35 2.58
CA PHE A 74 -12.04 6.83 1.22
C PHE A 74 -13.44 6.32 0.93
N ASP A 75 -13.88 6.42 -0.31
CA ASP A 75 -15.21 5.98 -0.73
C ASP A 75 -15.26 4.47 -0.99
N THR A 76 -14.15 3.91 -1.47
CA THR A 76 -14.07 2.51 -1.85
C THR A 76 -12.85 1.82 -1.26
N ARG A 77 -12.94 0.48 -1.17
CA ARG A 77 -11.83 -0.37 -0.75
C ARG A 77 -10.64 -0.29 -1.70
N GLU A 78 -10.90 -0.15 -2.99
CA GLU A 78 -9.89 -0.01 -4.03
C GLU A 78 -9.07 1.28 -3.86
N GLU A 79 -9.71 2.38 -3.50
CA GLU A 79 -9.02 3.64 -3.16
C GLU A 79 -8.08 3.49 -1.97
N VAL A 80 -8.49 2.75 -0.94
CA VAL A 80 -7.64 2.41 0.20
C VAL A 80 -6.41 1.65 -0.24
N MET A 81 -6.58 0.61 -1.05
CA MET A 81 -5.48 -0.23 -1.54
C MET A 81 -4.52 0.58 -2.41
N LEU A 82 -5.01 1.44 -3.30
CA LEU A 82 -4.21 2.37 -4.09
C LEU A 82 -3.39 3.31 -3.20
N TRP A 83 -4.01 3.88 -2.20
CA TRP A 83 -3.31 4.75 -1.24
C TRP A 83 -2.22 3.99 -0.50
N MET A 84 -2.51 2.78 -0.01
CA MET A 84 -1.54 1.95 0.71
C MET A 84 -0.31 1.65 -0.15
N LEU A 85 -0.51 1.25 -1.39
CA LEU A 85 0.58 0.91 -2.31
C LEU A 85 1.41 2.14 -2.68
N ARG A 86 0.77 3.28 -2.98
CA ARG A 86 1.46 4.55 -3.24
C ARG A 86 2.25 5.04 -2.03
N ASN A 87 1.69 4.90 -0.83
CA ASN A 87 2.36 5.25 0.42
C ASN A 87 3.63 4.42 0.63
N GLN A 88 3.59 3.13 0.34
CA GLN A 88 4.77 2.26 0.42
C GLN A 88 5.82 2.59 -0.64
N LEU A 89 5.41 2.87 -1.88
CA LEU A 89 6.31 3.28 -2.95
C LEU A 89 7.02 4.61 -2.65
N GLY A 90 6.40 5.47 -1.85
CA GLY A 90 7.01 6.71 -1.38
C GLY A 90 8.13 6.51 -0.34
N ARG A 91 8.27 5.32 0.23
CA ARG A 91 9.32 5.02 1.21
C ARG A 91 10.65 4.72 0.52
N ARG A 92 11.76 5.18 1.12
CA ARG A 92 13.10 5.09 0.51
C ARG A 92 13.81 3.75 0.68
N ASN A 93 13.33 2.89 1.57
CA ASN A 93 13.99 1.65 1.95
C ASN A 93 13.60 0.41 1.11
N LEU A 94 12.91 0.60 0.01
CA LEU A 94 12.55 -0.46 -0.91
C LEU A 94 13.58 -0.62 -2.03
N ASN A 95 13.99 -1.85 -2.31
CA ASN A 95 14.82 -2.14 -3.47
C ASN A 95 13.98 -2.18 -4.77
N SER A 96 14.64 -2.23 -5.92
CA SER A 96 13.98 -2.20 -7.23
C SER A 96 13.00 -3.35 -7.44
N TYR A 97 13.31 -4.54 -6.93
CA TYR A 97 12.43 -5.70 -7.01
C TYR A 97 11.15 -5.51 -6.19
N GLN A 98 11.28 -5.05 -4.95
CA GLN A 98 10.16 -4.76 -4.06
C GLN A 98 9.27 -3.66 -4.64
N ARG A 99 9.87 -2.58 -5.20
CA ARG A 99 9.14 -1.51 -5.88
C ARG A 99 8.37 -2.02 -7.09
N SER A 100 8.98 -2.87 -7.89
CA SER A 100 8.34 -3.46 -9.06
C SER A 100 7.17 -4.37 -8.69
N ASN A 101 7.31 -5.18 -7.65
CA ASN A 101 6.23 -6.02 -7.14
C ASN A 101 5.04 -5.21 -6.64
N LEU A 102 5.29 -4.12 -5.89
CA LEU A 102 4.23 -3.22 -5.44
C LEU A 102 3.54 -2.53 -6.61
N ALA A 103 4.30 -2.09 -7.61
CA ALA A 103 3.74 -1.48 -8.80
C ALA A 103 2.85 -2.46 -9.59
N LEU A 104 3.26 -3.73 -9.70
CA LEU A 104 2.44 -4.75 -10.36
C LEU A 104 1.11 -5.01 -9.63
N LYS A 105 1.07 -4.89 -8.32
CA LYS A 105 -0.19 -4.95 -7.54
C LYS A 105 -1.11 -3.75 -7.83
N LEU A 106 -0.56 -2.60 -8.23
CA LEU A 106 -1.33 -1.43 -8.65
C LEU A 106 -1.99 -1.60 -10.02
N GLU A 107 -1.42 -2.44 -10.89
CA GLU A 107 -1.88 -2.60 -12.29
C GLU A 107 -3.39 -2.86 -12.40
N PRO A 108 -3.97 -3.89 -11.72
CA PRO A 108 -5.41 -4.13 -11.81
C PRO A 108 -6.26 -3.02 -11.19
N LEU A 109 -5.78 -2.36 -10.16
CA LEU A 109 -6.49 -1.26 -9.51
C LEU A 109 -6.54 -0.01 -10.40
N LEU A 110 -5.44 0.31 -11.08
CA LEU A 110 -5.39 1.41 -12.05
C LEU A 110 -6.22 1.12 -13.31
N ALA A 111 -6.29 -0.14 -13.73
CA ALA A 111 -7.15 -0.56 -14.82
C ALA A 111 -8.63 -0.37 -14.47
N SER A 112 -9.04 -0.76 -13.27
CA SER A 112 -10.39 -0.56 -12.74
C SER A 112 -10.78 0.93 -12.69
N GLU A 113 -9.91 1.80 -12.18
CA GLU A 113 -10.15 3.25 -12.20
C GLU A 113 -10.33 3.81 -13.62
N ALA A 114 -9.55 3.29 -14.57
CA ALA A 114 -9.63 3.73 -15.96
C ALA A 114 -10.95 3.30 -16.61
N GLU A 115 -11.44 2.11 -16.31
CA GLU A 115 -12.73 1.60 -16.79
C GLU A 115 -13.91 2.40 -16.22
N GLU A 116 -13.89 2.74 -14.95
CA GLU A 116 -14.91 3.57 -14.31
C GLU A 116 -14.99 4.98 -14.94
N ARG A 117 -13.83 5.58 -15.23
CA ARG A 117 -13.77 6.88 -15.91
C ARG A 117 -14.27 6.82 -17.34
N GLN A 118 -14.08 5.68 -18.05
CA GLN A 118 -14.60 5.48 -19.40
C GLN A 118 -16.12 5.22 -19.39
N GLY A 119 -16.64 4.51 -18.39
CA GLY A 119 -18.07 4.28 -18.22
C GLY A 119 -18.89 5.55 -17.98
N GLN A 120 -18.27 6.60 -17.44
CA GLN A 120 -18.91 7.93 -17.28
C GLN A 120 -18.90 8.78 -18.57
N ARG A 121 -18.11 8.39 -19.56
CA ARG A 121 -18.08 9.02 -20.89
C ARG A 121 -18.76 8.11 -21.92
N THR A 122 -20.04 7.89 -21.76
CA THR A 122 -20.86 7.33 -22.83
C THR A 122 -21.14 8.41 -23.85
N ASP A 123 -20.27 8.59 -24.81
CA ASP A 123 -20.60 8.70 -26.22
C ASP A 123 -19.35 8.81 -27.10
N LEU A 124 -19.41 8.13 -28.25
CA LEU A 124 -18.57 8.25 -29.45
C LEU A 124 -17.16 7.63 -29.40
N GLY A 125 -16.99 6.51 -30.11
CA GLY A 125 -15.74 6.15 -30.76
C GLY A 125 -15.11 4.83 -30.38
N GLN A 126 -15.56 3.85 -31.09
CA GLN A 126 -15.11 2.45 -31.07
C GLN A 126 -13.64 2.24 -31.41
N ASN A 127 -13.07 1.23 -30.74
CA ASN A 127 -12.14 0.21 -31.27
C ASN A 127 -10.65 0.49 -31.46
N SER A 128 -10.06 1.62 -31.08
CA SER A 128 -8.59 1.77 -31.18
C SER A 128 -7.88 1.89 -29.82
N ALA A 129 -8.62 1.83 -28.71
CA ALA A 129 -8.09 2.23 -27.40
C ALA A 129 -7.45 1.10 -26.57
N ARG A 130 -7.65 -0.18 -26.93
CA ARG A 130 -7.19 -1.28 -26.06
C ARG A 130 -5.69 -1.52 -26.07
N SER A 131 -5.00 -1.34 -27.18
CA SER A 131 -3.54 -1.54 -27.25
C SER A 131 -2.74 -0.33 -26.76
N SER A 132 -3.29 0.88 -26.89
CA SER A 132 -2.63 2.09 -26.40
C SER A 132 -2.77 2.32 -24.89
N SER A 133 -3.83 1.78 -24.26
CA SER A 133 -4.03 1.88 -22.81
C SER A 133 -3.06 1.00 -22.04
N MET A 134 -2.73 -0.17 -22.54
CA MET A 134 -1.80 -1.10 -21.90
C MET A 134 -0.37 -0.56 -21.83
N GLY A 135 0.09 0.11 -22.89
CA GLY A 135 1.39 0.77 -22.91
C GLY A 135 1.49 1.93 -21.92
N ARG A 136 0.44 2.72 -21.81
CA ARG A 136 0.37 3.86 -20.86
C ARG A 136 0.36 3.41 -19.42
N THR A 137 -0.31 2.33 -19.11
CA THR A 137 -0.37 1.78 -17.73
C THR A 137 0.99 1.28 -17.29
N SER A 138 1.72 0.53 -18.12
CA SER A 138 3.04 0.03 -17.76
C SER A 138 4.09 1.13 -17.65
N HIS A 139 4.02 2.19 -18.45
CA HIS A 139 4.86 3.38 -18.25
C HIS A 139 4.55 4.11 -16.95
N LYS A 140 3.28 4.28 -16.62
CA LYS A 140 2.84 4.88 -15.35
C LYS A 140 3.29 4.06 -14.14
N LEU A 141 3.22 2.73 -14.23
CA LEU A 141 3.72 1.84 -13.17
C LEU A 141 5.24 1.96 -12.98
N ALA A 142 6.01 2.01 -14.06
CA ALA A 142 7.46 2.19 -14.01
C ALA A 142 7.84 3.54 -13.38
N GLU A 143 7.14 4.60 -13.74
CA GLU A 143 7.31 5.93 -13.16
C GLU A 143 7.00 5.94 -11.66
N LEU A 144 5.85 5.37 -11.25
CA LEU A 144 5.45 5.27 -9.84
C LEU A 144 6.42 4.43 -9.01
N ALA A 145 6.94 3.37 -9.58
CA ALA A 145 7.92 2.50 -8.93
C ALA A 145 9.33 3.10 -8.89
N GLY A 146 9.61 4.11 -9.72
CA GLY A 146 10.95 4.67 -9.88
C GLY A 146 11.95 3.68 -10.46
N VAL A 147 11.48 2.80 -11.36
CA VAL A 147 12.28 1.78 -12.05
C VAL A 147 12.05 1.86 -13.56
N SER A 148 12.91 1.20 -14.33
CA SER A 148 12.72 1.16 -15.78
C SER A 148 11.55 0.25 -16.18
N HIS A 149 10.96 0.53 -17.32
CA HIS A 149 9.91 -0.31 -17.92
C HIS A 149 10.37 -1.77 -18.12
N ASP A 150 11.64 -1.95 -18.48
CA ASP A 150 12.22 -3.29 -18.64
C ASP A 150 12.32 -4.05 -17.31
N THR A 151 12.56 -3.36 -16.21
CA THR A 151 12.56 -3.96 -14.87
C THR A 151 11.17 -4.48 -14.51
N ILE A 152 10.12 -3.71 -14.78
CA ILE A 152 8.74 -4.14 -14.59
C ILE A 152 8.42 -5.40 -15.42
N LYS A 153 8.81 -5.41 -16.69
CA LYS A 153 8.62 -6.58 -17.56
C LYS A 153 9.34 -7.83 -17.04
N LYS A 154 10.57 -7.69 -16.60
CA LYS A 154 11.36 -8.79 -16.03
C LYS A 154 10.72 -9.38 -14.79
N VAL A 155 10.25 -8.54 -13.88
CA VAL A 155 9.59 -8.99 -12.65
C VAL A 155 8.25 -9.66 -12.97
N LYS A 156 7.48 -9.11 -13.91
CA LYS A 156 6.21 -9.70 -14.36
C LYS A 156 6.39 -11.07 -15.01
N ALA A 157 7.49 -11.29 -15.73
CA ALA A 157 7.82 -12.56 -16.37
C ALA A 157 8.47 -13.57 -15.42
N ALA A 158 8.94 -13.16 -14.24
CA ALA A 158 9.54 -14.07 -13.25
C ALA A 158 8.50 -15.04 -12.68
N PRO A 159 8.81 -16.35 -12.57
CA PRO A 159 7.89 -17.29 -11.96
C PRO A 159 7.71 -16.95 -10.47
N HIS A 160 6.47 -16.89 -10.06
CA HIS A 160 6.13 -16.77 -8.65
C HIS A 160 6.38 -18.13 -7.98
N ASN A 161 7.40 -18.21 -7.15
CA ASN A 161 7.58 -19.31 -6.22
C ASN A 161 6.82 -19.01 -4.93
#